data_caa4fef5be667f0766b994451996b85f
#
_entry.id   caa4fef5be667f0766b994451996b85f
#
_cell.length_a   1.000
_cell.length_b   1.000
_cell.length_c   1.000
_cell.angle_alpha   90.00
_cell.angle_beta   90.00
_cell.angle_gamma   90.00
#
_symmetry.space_group_name_H-M   'P 1'
#
loop_
_entity.id
_entity.type
_entity.pdbx_description
1 polymer ?
#
loop_
_entity_poly.entity_id
_entity_poly.type
_entity_poly.pdbx_seq_one_letter_code
_entity_poly.pdbx_strand_id
1 'polypeptide(L)'
;MDDASRRRILAHDTSDRVCDERVSAEYSSYACGNQQKLRGDLAFHRSSRAVSVLRWIVRSLCFCLLILGAATIYHLTEQSAVETSTLSADVGSIAEHGAYLVQSGLIPAFKDNPIKWTGAHILLLSVKFSNHGLSVRQQAHVVEFALLGGVVALNVLAWGSGWAHRRGQSGRIRVWRTWLMYALSMLVCAAASFADQYHKLYVPGRHFDKLDLFLDASGYTAAVTCVFIAWSIGSAIYRLIFRK
;
A
#
# COMPACT_ATOMS: atom_id res chain seq x y z
N MET A 1 71.86 55.25 5.39
CA MET A 1 70.46 54.81 5.33
C MET A 1 70.07 54.43 6.72
N ASP A 2 69.19 55.20 7.31
CA ASP A 2 68.91 55.24 8.76
C ASP A 2 68.11 54.00 9.18
N ASP A 3 68.42 53.42 10.36
CA ASP A 3 67.82 52.19 10.88
C ASP A 3 66.30 52.32 11.06
N ALA A 4 65.79 53.52 11.22
CA ALA A 4 64.40 53.89 11.30
C ALA A 4 63.64 53.65 9.97
N SER A 5 64.33 53.86 8.83
CA SER A 5 63.73 53.61 7.46
C SER A 5 63.63 52.13 7.16
N ARG A 6 64.57 51.32 7.58
CA ARG A 6 64.49 49.83 7.43
C ARG A 6 63.37 49.23 8.23
N ARG A 7 63.11 49.71 9.46
CA ARG A 7 62.02 49.20 10.30
C ARG A 7 60.63 49.54 9.75
N ARG A 8 60.48 50.71 9.07
CA ARG A 8 59.18 51.07 8.44
C ARG A 8 58.88 50.22 7.20
N ILE A 9 59.88 49.91 6.38
CA ILE A 9 59.68 49.05 5.20
C ILE A 9 59.31 47.63 5.60
N LEU A 10 59.97 47.06 6.61
CA LEU A 10 59.67 45.73 7.12
C LEU A 10 58.29 45.66 7.78
N ALA A 11 57.84 46.69 8.47
CA ALA A 11 56.52 46.73 9.09
C ALA A 11 55.38 46.84 8.06
N HIS A 12 55.63 47.53 6.91
CA HIS A 12 54.66 47.65 5.86
C HIS A 12 54.49 46.34 5.07
N ASP A 13 55.60 45.63 4.77
CA ASP A 13 55.60 44.36 4.05
C ASP A 13 54.91 43.24 4.86
N THR A 14 55.07 43.23 6.20
CA THR A 14 54.38 42.25 7.03
C THR A 14 52.88 42.54 7.20
N SER A 15 52.45 43.79 7.16
CA SER A 15 51.02 44.17 7.22
C SER A 15 50.28 43.75 5.95
N ASP A 16 50.87 43.95 4.81
CA ASP A 16 50.25 43.58 3.51
C ASP A 16 50.13 42.07 3.33
N ARG A 17 51.11 41.29 3.78
CA ARG A 17 51.01 39.81 3.75
C ARG A 17 49.95 39.27 4.68
N VAL A 18 49.79 39.83 5.90
CA VAL A 18 48.76 39.40 6.87
C VAL A 18 47.34 39.75 6.34
N CYS A 19 47.19 40.87 5.64
CA CYS A 19 45.90 41.22 5.01
C CYS A 19 45.56 40.26 3.84
N ASP A 20 46.52 39.90 3.04
CA ASP A 20 46.30 38.99 1.87
C ASP A 20 46.00 37.57 2.32
N GLU A 21 46.61 37.04 3.36
CA GLU A 21 46.27 35.74 3.97
C GLU A 21 44.86 35.69 4.59
N ARG A 22 44.44 36.78 5.22
CA ARG A 22 43.09 36.85 5.76
C ARG A 22 42.00 36.86 4.67
N VAL A 23 42.21 37.65 3.61
CA VAL A 23 41.28 37.73 2.50
C VAL A 23 41.23 36.39 1.75
N SER A 24 42.33 35.69 1.54
CA SER A 24 42.34 34.37 0.90
C SER A 24 41.66 33.30 1.78
N ALA A 25 41.79 33.33 3.11
CA ALA A 25 41.12 32.42 4.02
C ALA A 25 39.60 32.65 4.07
N GLU A 26 39.17 33.92 4.08
CA GLU A 26 37.73 34.24 3.99
C GLU A 26 37.10 33.76 2.64
N TYR A 27 37.78 34.00 1.53
CA TYR A 27 37.32 33.56 0.22
C TYR A 27 37.27 32.04 0.11
N SER A 28 38.22 31.32 0.68
CA SER A 28 38.23 29.85 0.75
C SER A 28 37.09 29.32 1.59
N SER A 29 36.80 29.96 2.71
CA SER A 29 35.67 29.63 3.61
C SER A 29 34.30 29.83 2.91
N TYR A 30 34.14 30.95 2.18
CA TYR A 30 32.94 31.24 1.40
C TYR A 30 32.74 30.25 0.24
N ALA A 31 33.80 29.88 -0.45
CA ALA A 31 33.73 28.92 -1.53
C ALA A 31 33.38 27.51 -1.04
N CYS A 32 33.94 27.08 0.09
CA CYS A 32 33.63 25.79 0.73
C CYS A 32 32.18 25.74 1.23
N GLY A 33 31.68 26.79 1.86
CA GLY A 33 30.30 26.90 2.32
C GLY A 33 29.28 26.84 1.18
N ASN A 34 29.56 27.51 0.07
CA ASN A 34 28.71 27.46 -1.14
C ASN A 34 28.70 26.07 -1.81
N GLN A 35 29.86 25.40 -1.87
CA GLN A 35 29.92 24.03 -2.42
C GLN A 35 29.16 23.03 -1.55
N GLN A 36 29.23 23.17 -0.23
CA GLN A 36 28.49 22.31 0.71
C GLN A 36 26.99 22.52 0.61
N LYS A 37 26.52 23.76 0.45
CA LYS A 37 25.11 24.10 0.22
C LYS A 37 24.60 23.54 -1.11
N LEU A 38 25.36 23.70 -2.21
CA LEU A 38 25.03 23.16 -3.51
C LEU A 38 24.93 21.62 -3.50
N ARG A 39 25.84 20.94 -2.80
CA ARG A 39 25.78 19.47 -2.64
C ARG A 39 24.55 19.05 -1.82
N GLY A 40 24.20 19.79 -0.80
CA GLY A 40 22.99 19.56 0.01
C GLY A 40 21.72 19.72 -0.82
N ASP A 41 21.63 20.78 -1.60
CA ASP A 41 20.47 21.05 -2.47
C ASP A 41 20.31 20.00 -3.58
N LEU A 42 21.42 19.57 -4.20
CA LEU A 42 21.41 18.49 -5.21
C LEU A 42 21.01 17.14 -4.61
N ALA A 43 21.48 16.79 -3.41
CA ALA A 43 21.10 15.57 -2.72
C ALA A 43 19.62 15.59 -2.32
N PHE A 44 19.11 16.73 -1.85
CA PHE A 44 17.71 16.94 -1.50
C PHE A 44 16.80 16.82 -2.74
N HIS A 45 17.16 17.45 -3.87
CA HIS A 45 16.42 17.33 -5.13
C HIS A 45 16.41 15.90 -5.68
N ARG A 46 17.53 15.18 -5.58
CA ARG A 46 17.62 13.77 -6.01
C ARG A 46 16.71 12.86 -5.16
N SER A 47 16.73 13.04 -3.84
CA SER A 47 15.86 12.30 -2.91
C SER A 47 14.38 12.59 -3.17
N SER A 48 14.01 13.84 -3.41
CA SER A 48 12.65 14.27 -3.72
C SER A 48 12.11 13.63 -5.02
N ARG A 49 12.94 13.54 -6.07
CA ARG A 49 12.56 12.89 -7.34
C ARG A 49 12.37 11.38 -7.16
N ALA A 50 13.26 10.70 -6.46
CA ALA A 50 13.15 9.25 -6.21
C ALA A 50 11.85 8.91 -5.45
N VAL A 51 11.50 9.67 -4.43
CA VAL A 51 10.24 9.49 -3.68
C VAL A 51 9.02 9.75 -4.57
N SER A 52 9.09 10.72 -5.48
CA SER A 52 8.02 11.01 -6.43
C SER A 52 7.82 9.85 -7.42
N VAL A 53 8.89 9.33 -7.99
CA VAL A 53 8.86 8.18 -8.91
C VAL A 53 8.30 6.94 -8.21
N LEU A 54 8.77 6.63 -7.00
CA LEU A 54 8.26 5.51 -6.21
C LEU A 54 6.75 5.61 -5.97
N ARG A 55 6.25 6.80 -5.64
CA ARG A 55 4.80 7.03 -5.47
C ARG A 55 4.02 6.75 -6.75
N TRP A 56 4.53 7.16 -7.90
CA TRP A 56 3.89 6.89 -9.18
C TRP A 56 3.88 5.40 -9.51
N ILE A 57 4.98 4.70 -9.27
CA ILE A 57 5.07 3.23 -9.45
C ILE A 57 4.02 2.53 -8.57
N VAL A 58 3.95 2.86 -7.29
CA VAL A 58 2.96 2.26 -6.36
C VAL A 58 1.53 2.53 -6.82
N ARG A 59 1.21 3.76 -7.24
CA ARG A 59 -0.11 4.12 -7.75
C ARG A 59 -0.48 3.33 -9.00
N SER A 60 0.43 3.25 -9.97
CA SER A 60 0.22 2.49 -11.20
C SER A 60 0.02 1.01 -10.91
N LEU A 61 0.82 0.42 -10.02
CA LEU A 61 0.69 -0.97 -9.61
C LEU A 61 -0.68 -1.24 -8.95
N CYS A 62 -1.08 -0.40 -7.99
CA CYS A 62 -2.39 -0.52 -7.35
C CYS A 62 -3.54 -0.39 -8.37
N PHE A 63 -3.42 0.49 -9.34
CA PHE A 63 -4.42 0.68 -10.39
C PHE A 63 -4.49 -0.52 -11.33
N CYS A 64 -3.34 -1.08 -11.74
CA CYS A 64 -3.30 -2.32 -12.53
C CYS A 64 -3.93 -3.50 -11.78
N LEU A 65 -3.66 -3.64 -10.48
CA LEU A 65 -4.29 -4.67 -9.65
C LEU A 65 -5.80 -4.48 -9.54
N LEU A 66 -6.29 -3.25 -9.51
CA LEU A 66 -7.72 -2.95 -9.50
C LEU A 66 -8.39 -3.39 -10.81
N ILE A 67 -7.78 -3.05 -11.95
CA ILE A 67 -8.29 -3.47 -13.27
C ILE A 67 -8.28 -5.00 -13.38
N LEU A 68 -7.19 -5.64 -12.99
CA LEU A 68 -7.07 -7.10 -13.00
C LEU A 68 -8.12 -7.76 -12.11
N GLY A 69 -8.33 -7.27 -10.90
CA GLY A 69 -9.36 -7.80 -9.99
C GLY A 69 -10.76 -7.64 -10.54
N ALA A 70 -11.10 -6.46 -11.07
CA ALA A 70 -12.40 -6.22 -11.70
C ALA A 70 -12.63 -7.12 -12.93
N ALA A 71 -11.61 -7.27 -13.79
CA ALA A 71 -11.68 -8.16 -14.95
C ALA A 71 -11.86 -9.63 -14.55
N THR A 72 -11.19 -10.07 -13.48
CA THR A 72 -11.33 -11.43 -12.96
C THR A 72 -12.76 -11.69 -12.46
N ILE A 73 -13.31 -10.79 -11.66
CA ILE A 73 -14.69 -10.90 -11.18
C ILE A 73 -15.67 -10.94 -12.35
N TYR A 74 -15.52 -10.03 -13.31
CA TYR A 74 -16.35 -9.99 -14.51
C TYR A 74 -16.31 -11.34 -15.27
N HIS A 75 -15.12 -11.89 -15.50
CA HIS A 75 -14.94 -13.17 -16.20
C HIS A 75 -15.58 -14.33 -15.43
N LEU A 76 -15.45 -14.36 -14.09
CA LEU A 76 -16.07 -15.39 -13.25
C LEU A 76 -17.60 -15.28 -13.27
N THR A 77 -18.14 -14.07 -13.40
CA THR A 77 -19.58 -13.83 -13.46
C THR A 77 -20.18 -14.28 -14.79
N GLU A 78 -19.42 -14.25 -15.89
CA GLU A 78 -19.88 -14.72 -17.21
C GLU A 78 -20.04 -16.24 -17.31
N GLN A 79 -19.44 -17.02 -16.39
CA GLN A 79 -19.59 -18.47 -16.38
C GLN A 79 -21.03 -18.86 -16.13
N SER A 80 -21.54 -19.87 -16.87
CA SER A 80 -22.89 -20.41 -16.68
C SER A 80 -23.08 -21.02 -15.27
N ALA A 81 -24.32 -21.16 -14.84
CA ALA A 81 -24.63 -21.80 -13.56
C ALA A 81 -24.07 -23.22 -13.45
N VAL A 82 -24.07 -23.98 -14.55
CA VAL A 82 -23.55 -25.35 -14.62
C VAL A 82 -22.04 -25.37 -14.47
N GLU A 83 -21.31 -24.53 -15.22
CA GLU A 83 -19.84 -24.41 -15.12
C GLU A 83 -19.40 -24.00 -13.71
N THR A 84 -20.09 -23.03 -13.10
CA THR A 84 -19.80 -22.60 -11.74
C THR A 84 -20.05 -23.70 -10.72
N SER A 85 -21.11 -24.51 -10.89
CA SER A 85 -21.41 -25.60 -9.98
C SER A 85 -20.39 -26.73 -10.07
N THR A 86 -19.95 -27.11 -11.27
CA THR A 86 -18.91 -28.11 -11.47
C THR A 86 -17.58 -27.67 -10.89
N LEU A 87 -17.15 -26.45 -11.19
CA LEU A 87 -15.93 -25.87 -10.65
C LEU A 87 -15.96 -25.82 -9.12
N SER A 88 -17.09 -25.43 -8.52
CA SER A 88 -17.25 -25.40 -7.06
C SER A 88 -17.19 -26.80 -6.43
N ALA A 89 -17.73 -27.81 -7.10
CA ALA A 89 -17.65 -29.20 -6.63
C ALA A 89 -16.21 -29.72 -6.71
N ASP A 90 -15.49 -29.43 -7.79
CA ASP A 90 -14.09 -29.84 -7.98
C ASP A 90 -13.18 -29.19 -6.93
N VAL A 91 -13.32 -27.87 -6.72
CA VAL A 91 -12.55 -27.15 -5.68
C VAL A 91 -12.91 -27.65 -4.29
N GLY A 92 -14.20 -27.96 -4.03
CA GLY A 92 -14.65 -28.53 -2.77
C GLY A 92 -13.99 -29.89 -2.48
N SER A 93 -13.97 -30.79 -3.46
CA SER A 93 -13.34 -32.11 -3.35
C SER A 93 -11.83 -32.02 -3.10
N ILE A 94 -11.14 -31.12 -3.78
CA ILE A 94 -9.71 -30.86 -3.57
C ILE A 94 -9.46 -30.31 -2.16
N ALA A 95 -10.30 -29.39 -1.68
CA ALA A 95 -10.18 -28.81 -0.34
C ALA A 95 -10.40 -29.87 0.75
N GLU A 96 -11.41 -30.71 0.61
CA GLU A 96 -11.69 -31.82 1.55
C GLU A 96 -10.54 -32.83 1.57
N HIS A 97 -10.05 -33.23 0.38
CA HIS A 97 -8.92 -34.15 0.29
C HIS A 97 -7.63 -33.53 0.91
N GLY A 98 -7.35 -32.28 0.63
CA GLY A 98 -6.23 -31.57 1.22
C GLY A 98 -6.34 -31.43 2.73
N ALA A 99 -7.54 -31.12 3.26
CA ALA A 99 -7.78 -31.08 4.70
C ALA A 99 -7.63 -32.45 5.38
N TYR A 100 -8.11 -33.51 4.74
CA TYR A 100 -7.91 -34.88 5.21
C TYR A 100 -6.43 -35.25 5.32
N LEU A 101 -5.63 -34.94 4.30
CA LEU A 101 -4.17 -35.19 4.30
C LEU A 101 -3.45 -34.42 5.40
N VAL A 102 -3.90 -33.20 5.71
CA VAL A 102 -3.33 -32.39 6.81
C VAL A 102 -3.72 -32.99 8.17
N GLN A 103 -4.99 -33.37 8.35
CA GLN A 103 -5.49 -33.95 9.62
C GLN A 103 -4.93 -35.32 9.90
N SER A 104 -4.73 -36.14 8.88
CA SER A 104 -4.19 -37.50 9.02
C SER A 104 -2.69 -37.53 9.34
N GLY A 105 -2.01 -36.41 9.33
CA GLY A 105 -0.57 -36.33 9.56
C GLY A 105 0.28 -36.97 8.46
N LEU A 106 -0.31 -37.37 7.32
CA LEU A 106 0.37 -37.96 6.18
C LEU A 106 1.31 -36.98 5.47
N ILE A 107 1.03 -35.67 5.62
CA ILE A 107 1.93 -34.64 5.17
C ILE A 107 2.74 -34.21 6.41
N PRO A 108 4.06 -34.52 6.46
CA PRO A 108 4.91 -34.10 7.57
C PRO A 108 4.73 -32.58 7.79
N ALA A 109 4.55 -32.21 9.04
CA ALA A 109 4.17 -30.89 9.46
C ALA A 109 4.92 -29.83 8.66
N PHE A 110 4.18 -29.02 7.92
CA PHE A 110 4.68 -27.90 7.12
C PHE A 110 5.34 -26.79 7.97
N LYS A 111 5.79 -27.13 9.19
CA LYS A 111 6.39 -26.19 10.14
C LYS A 111 7.58 -25.44 9.55
N ASP A 112 8.31 -26.10 8.63
CA ASP A 112 9.51 -25.54 8.03
C ASP A 112 9.22 -24.67 6.77
N ASN A 113 7.96 -24.65 6.29
CA ASN A 113 7.59 -23.87 5.13
C ASN A 113 6.32 -23.04 5.41
N PRO A 114 6.47 -21.72 5.67
CA PRO A 114 5.34 -20.87 6.07
C PRO A 114 4.25 -20.77 5.00
N ILE A 115 4.60 -20.89 3.72
CA ILE A 115 3.62 -20.82 2.61
C ILE A 115 2.73 -22.06 2.63
N LYS A 116 3.31 -23.25 2.76
CA LYS A 116 2.56 -24.52 2.84
C LYS A 116 1.71 -24.57 4.12
N TRP A 117 2.27 -24.11 5.23
CA TRP A 117 1.55 -24.01 6.52
C TRP A 117 0.32 -23.11 6.40
N THR A 118 0.47 -21.93 5.81
CA THR A 118 -0.64 -20.99 5.58
C THR A 118 -1.68 -21.60 4.64
N GLY A 119 -1.27 -22.22 3.55
CA GLY A 119 -2.17 -22.89 2.61
C GLY A 119 -2.99 -24.00 3.27
N ALA A 120 -2.37 -24.84 4.09
CA ALA A 120 -3.04 -25.90 4.85
C ALA A 120 -4.09 -25.33 5.82
N HIS A 121 -3.81 -24.21 6.50
CA HIS A 121 -4.76 -23.57 7.39
C HIS A 121 -5.93 -22.92 6.63
N ILE A 122 -5.71 -22.35 5.46
CA ILE A 122 -6.77 -21.83 4.59
C ILE A 122 -7.71 -22.97 4.17
N LEU A 123 -7.17 -24.13 3.74
CA LEU A 123 -7.98 -25.30 3.39
C LEU A 123 -8.81 -25.81 4.58
N LEU A 124 -8.21 -25.92 5.77
CA LEU A 124 -8.92 -26.32 6.97
C LEU A 124 -10.04 -25.34 7.34
N LEU A 125 -9.82 -24.04 7.20
CA LEU A 125 -10.83 -23.02 7.41
C LEU A 125 -11.95 -23.14 6.39
N SER A 126 -11.66 -23.37 5.12
CA SER A 126 -12.65 -23.56 4.06
C SER A 126 -13.58 -24.75 4.38
N VAL A 127 -13.02 -25.89 4.79
CA VAL A 127 -13.82 -27.07 5.21
C VAL A 127 -14.64 -26.78 6.46
N LYS A 128 -14.11 -26.05 7.43
CA LYS A 128 -14.89 -25.62 8.61
C LYS A 128 -16.09 -24.77 8.20
N PHE A 129 -15.90 -23.79 7.32
CA PHE A 129 -17.01 -22.95 6.82
C PHE A 129 -18.02 -23.75 6.03
N SER A 130 -17.59 -24.74 5.23
CA SER A 130 -18.46 -25.66 4.53
C SER A 130 -19.33 -26.48 5.49
N ASN A 131 -18.74 -26.98 6.58
CA ASN A 131 -19.46 -27.70 7.63
C ASN A 131 -20.50 -26.84 8.40
N HIS A 132 -20.37 -25.51 8.34
CA HIS A 132 -21.36 -24.57 8.87
C HIS A 132 -22.40 -24.10 7.84
N GLY A 133 -22.51 -24.79 6.68
CA GLY A 133 -23.53 -24.56 5.67
C GLY A 133 -23.19 -23.52 4.60
N LEU A 134 -21.96 -22.98 4.57
CA LEU A 134 -21.50 -22.11 3.49
C LEU A 134 -20.92 -22.94 2.35
N SER A 135 -21.56 -22.90 1.19
CA SER A 135 -21.04 -23.55 0.00
C SER A 135 -19.68 -22.94 -0.44
N VAL A 136 -18.88 -23.70 -1.17
CA VAL A 136 -17.59 -23.24 -1.73
C VAL A 136 -17.78 -21.97 -2.56
N ARG A 137 -18.85 -21.88 -3.35
CA ARG A 137 -19.23 -20.70 -4.12
C ARG A 137 -19.45 -19.48 -3.23
N GLN A 138 -20.15 -19.64 -2.13
CA GLN A 138 -20.41 -18.55 -1.18
C GLN A 138 -19.12 -18.06 -0.51
N GLN A 139 -18.22 -18.99 -0.17
CA GLN A 139 -16.89 -18.64 0.36
C GLN A 139 -16.07 -17.88 -0.69
N ALA A 140 -16.13 -18.27 -1.97
CA ALA A 140 -15.46 -17.57 -3.05
C ALA A 140 -15.91 -16.11 -3.16
N HIS A 141 -17.22 -15.82 -3.08
CA HIS A 141 -17.74 -14.45 -3.06
C HIS A 141 -17.13 -13.60 -1.95
N VAL A 142 -17.06 -14.11 -0.72
CA VAL A 142 -16.42 -13.39 0.40
C VAL A 142 -14.95 -13.07 0.10
N VAL A 143 -14.20 -14.05 -0.43
CA VAL A 143 -12.76 -13.89 -0.71
C VAL A 143 -12.53 -12.92 -1.87
N GLU A 144 -13.26 -13.06 -2.97
CA GLU A 144 -13.16 -12.22 -4.15
C GLU A 144 -13.41 -10.75 -3.81
N PHE A 145 -14.49 -10.48 -3.08
CA PHE A 145 -14.83 -9.12 -2.67
C PHE A 145 -13.94 -8.61 -1.53
N ALA A 146 -13.36 -9.47 -0.69
CA ALA A 146 -12.33 -9.07 0.26
C ALA A 146 -11.05 -8.62 -0.47
N LEU A 147 -10.61 -9.34 -1.48
CA LEU A 147 -9.46 -8.96 -2.31
C LEU A 147 -9.72 -7.65 -3.06
N LEU A 148 -10.88 -7.52 -3.70
CA LEU A 148 -11.28 -6.29 -4.37
C LEU A 148 -11.31 -5.11 -3.38
N GLY A 149 -11.94 -5.28 -2.23
CA GLY A 149 -12.02 -4.26 -1.19
C GLY A 149 -10.65 -3.81 -0.68
N GLY A 150 -9.74 -4.74 -0.48
CA GLY A 150 -8.35 -4.44 -0.12
C GLY A 150 -7.64 -3.60 -1.18
N VAL A 151 -7.76 -3.99 -2.45
CA VAL A 151 -7.15 -3.27 -3.58
C VAL A 151 -7.77 -1.88 -3.75
N VAL A 152 -9.10 -1.75 -3.66
CA VAL A 152 -9.79 -0.46 -3.71
C VAL A 152 -9.31 0.46 -2.59
N ALA A 153 -9.24 -0.04 -1.35
CA ALA A 153 -8.78 0.74 -0.21
C ALA A 153 -7.33 1.21 -0.38
N LEU A 154 -6.44 0.34 -0.87
CA LEU A 154 -5.05 0.69 -1.17
C LEU A 154 -4.96 1.75 -2.27
N ASN A 155 -5.77 1.66 -3.32
CA ASN A 155 -5.85 2.68 -4.37
C ASN A 155 -6.28 4.02 -3.80
N VAL A 156 -7.39 4.07 -3.08
CA VAL A 156 -7.92 5.30 -2.49
C VAL A 156 -6.89 5.94 -1.54
N LEU A 157 -6.19 5.15 -0.74
CA LEU A 157 -5.11 5.62 0.13
C LEU A 157 -3.89 6.10 -0.66
N ALA A 158 -3.46 5.39 -1.70
CA ALA A 158 -2.32 5.75 -2.53
C ALA A 158 -2.53 7.09 -3.25
N TRP A 159 -3.72 7.33 -3.78
CA TRP A 159 -4.08 8.59 -4.43
C TRP A 159 -4.41 9.69 -3.41
N GLY A 160 -5.12 9.36 -2.33
CA GLY A 160 -5.52 10.30 -1.27
C GLY A 160 -4.37 10.76 -0.38
N SER A 161 -3.31 9.95 -0.22
CA SER A 161 -2.17 10.29 0.65
C SER A 161 -1.43 11.57 0.23
N GLY A 162 -1.38 11.88 -1.06
CA GLY A 162 -0.79 13.12 -1.57
C GLY A 162 -1.51 14.39 -1.09
N TRP A 163 -2.79 14.28 -0.74
CA TRP A 163 -3.61 15.38 -0.21
C TRP A 163 -3.46 15.53 1.31
N ALA A 164 -3.02 14.47 2.00
CA ALA A 164 -2.87 14.45 3.45
C ALA A 164 -1.59 15.11 3.98
N HIS A 165 -0.61 15.39 3.11
CA HIS A 165 0.73 15.86 3.50
C HIS A 165 0.89 17.39 3.49
N ARG A 166 -0.17 18.18 3.45
CA ARG A 166 -0.05 19.63 3.61
C ARG A 166 0.32 19.94 5.06
N ARG A 167 1.54 20.45 5.26
CA ARG A 167 2.04 20.94 6.57
C ARG A 167 1.03 21.96 7.13
N GLY A 168 0.64 21.81 8.40
CA GLY A 168 -0.23 22.75 9.08
C GLY A 168 -1.71 22.39 9.16
N GLN A 169 -2.15 21.22 8.66
CA GLN A 169 -3.56 20.83 8.80
C GLN A 169 -3.91 20.40 10.24
N SER A 170 -5.04 20.92 10.73
CA SER A 170 -5.61 20.56 12.03
C SER A 170 -5.94 19.05 12.08
N GLY A 171 -5.84 18.45 13.26
CA GLY A 171 -6.15 17.03 13.47
C GLY A 171 -7.55 16.65 13.00
N ARG A 172 -8.55 17.54 13.19
CA ARG A 172 -9.94 17.35 12.78
C ARG A 172 -10.09 17.15 11.27
N ILE A 173 -9.39 17.96 10.44
CA ILE A 173 -9.43 17.84 8.96
C ILE A 173 -8.83 16.51 8.51
N ARG A 174 -7.80 16.01 9.20
CA ARG A 174 -7.19 14.72 8.88
C ARG A 174 -8.13 13.55 9.15
N VAL A 175 -8.79 13.55 10.29
CA VAL A 175 -9.77 12.52 10.65
C VAL A 175 -10.92 12.49 9.65
N TRP A 176 -11.50 13.65 9.31
CA TRP A 176 -12.57 13.75 8.34
C TRP A 176 -12.17 13.19 6.96
N ARG A 177 -10.97 13.50 6.49
CA ARG A 177 -10.46 12.95 5.22
C ARG A 177 -10.28 11.45 5.25
N THR A 178 -9.82 10.88 6.35
CA THR A 178 -9.71 9.43 6.48
C THR A 178 -11.10 8.78 6.39
N TRP A 179 -12.08 9.33 7.06
CA TRP A 179 -13.46 8.87 6.96
C TRP A 179 -14.05 9.01 5.55
N LEU A 180 -13.74 10.10 4.86
CA LEU A 180 -14.16 10.29 3.47
C LEU A 180 -13.53 9.23 2.54
N MET A 181 -12.24 8.96 2.68
CA MET A 181 -11.56 7.91 1.91
C MET A 181 -12.13 6.51 2.22
N TYR A 182 -12.42 6.23 3.48
CA TYR A 182 -13.08 5.00 3.89
C TYR A 182 -14.47 4.88 3.24
N ALA A 183 -15.31 5.88 3.36
CA ALA A 183 -16.64 5.92 2.77
C ALA A 183 -16.61 5.78 1.24
N LEU A 184 -15.64 6.42 0.57
CA LEU A 184 -15.45 6.28 -0.88
C LEU A 184 -15.06 4.85 -1.25
N SER A 185 -14.18 4.22 -0.49
CA SER A 185 -13.80 2.82 -0.73
C SER A 185 -15.00 1.88 -0.58
N MET A 186 -15.81 2.07 0.46
CA MET A 186 -17.03 1.31 0.69
C MET A 186 -18.06 1.51 -0.44
N LEU A 187 -18.24 2.74 -0.89
CA LEU A 187 -19.16 3.06 -1.99
C LEU A 187 -18.75 2.41 -3.30
N VAL A 188 -17.45 2.45 -3.64
CA VAL A 188 -16.93 1.81 -4.86
C VAL A 188 -17.12 0.29 -4.80
N CYS A 189 -16.83 -0.34 -3.66
CA CYS A 189 -17.03 -1.79 -3.49
C CYS A 189 -18.52 -2.16 -3.55
N ALA A 190 -19.40 -1.39 -2.93
CA ALA A 190 -20.84 -1.62 -2.97
C ALA A 190 -21.39 -1.50 -4.41
N ALA A 191 -20.92 -0.50 -5.16
CA ALA A 191 -21.28 -0.32 -6.56
C ALA A 191 -20.80 -1.50 -7.42
N ALA A 192 -19.57 -1.99 -7.19
CA ALA A 192 -19.02 -3.16 -7.89
C ALA A 192 -19.82 -4.44 -7.58
N SER A 193 -20.15 -4.70 -6.32
CA SER A 193 -20.96 -5.85 -5.91
C SER A 193 -22.37 -5.80 -6.52
N PHE A 194 -22.99 -4.63 -6.49
CA PHE A 194 -24.29 -4.46 -7.11
C PHE A 194 -24.22 -4.69 -8.64
N ALA A 195 -23.18 -4.16 -9.30
CA ALA A 195 -22.98 -4.35 -10.74
C ALA A 195 -22.76 -5.82 -11.08
N ASP A 196 -22.00 -6.58 -10.28
CA ASP A 196 -21.84 -8.02 -10.42
C ASP A 196 -23.17 -8.75 -10.35
N GLN A 197 -23.97 -8.48 -9.32
CA GLN A 197 -25.28 -9.11 -9.15
C GLN A 197 -26.26 -8.72 -10.27
N TYR A 198 -26.20 -7.47 -10.74
CA TYR A 198 -27.01 -7.01 -11.86
C TYR A 198 -26.60 -7.68 -13.18
N HIS A 199 -25.30 -7.87 -13.40
CA HIS A 199 -24.76 -8.55 -14.57
C HIS A 199 -25.24 -10.01 -14.65
N LYS A 200 -25.38 -10.72 -13.53
CA LYS A 200 -25.89 -12.10 -13.47
C LYS A 200 -27.28 -12.25 -14.12
N LEU A 201 -28.09 -11.19 -14.19
CA LEU A 201 -29.39 -11.24 -14.85
C LEU A 201 -29.30 -11.46 -16.36
N TYR A 202 -28.16 -11.18 -16.97
CA TYR A 202 -27.92 -11.37 -18.39
C TYR A 202 -27.25 -12.69 -18.72
N VAL A 203 -26.86 -13.49 -17.72
CA VAL A 203 -26.19 -14.79 -17.89
C VAL A 203 -27.20 -15.90 -17.76
N PRO A 204 -27.31 -16.81 -18.75
CA PRO A 204 -28.28 -17.92 -18.74
C PRO A 204 -28.18 -18.78 -17.47
N GLY A 205 -29.33 -19.04 -16.84
CA GLY A 205 -29.41 -19.87 -15.64
C GLY A 205 -28.94 -19.21 -14.34
N ARG A 206 -28.56 -17.93 -14.37
CA ARG A 206 -28.26 -17.15 -13.17
C ARG A 206 -29.39 -16.20 -12.80
N HIS A 207 -29.45 -15.83 -11.52
CA HIS A 207 -30.43 -14.88 -11.01
C HIS A 207 -29.76 -13.99 -9.97
N PHE A 208 -30.38 -12.86 -9.69
CA PHE A 208 -29.96 -11.95 -8.63
C PHE A 208 -30.15 -12.62 -7.27
N ASP A 209 -29.08 -12.75 -6.47
CA ASP A 209 -29.13 -13.35 -5.14
C ASP A 209 -28.74 -12.31 -4.07
N LYS A 210 -29.68 -12.06 -3.17
CA LYS A 210 -29.46 -11.14 -2.02
C LYS A 210 -28.43 -11.68 -1.04
N LEU A 211 -28.31 -13.01 -0.93
CA LEU A 211 -27.33 -13.62 -0.05
C LEU A 211 -25.92 -13.40 -0.57
N ASP A 212 -25.70 -13.58 -1.89
CA ASP A 212 -24.39 -13.27 -2.52
C ASP A 212 -24.02 -11.81 -2.25
N LEU A 213 -24.96 -10.85 -2.41
CA LEU A 213 -24.73 -9.43 -2.11
C LEU A 213 -24.31 -9.19 -0.65
N PHE A 214 -24.90 -9.91 0.30
CA PHE A 214 -24.54 -9.82 1.70
C PHE A 214 -23.13 -10.40 1.97
N LEU A 215 -22.79 -11.50 1.33
CA LEU A 215 -21.46 -12.13 1.42
C LEU A 215 -20.37 -11.23 0.84
N ASP A 216 -20.62 -10.65 -0.34
CA ASP A 216 -19.75 -9.64 -0.95
C ASP A 216 -19.53 -8.46 0.02
N ALA A 217 -20.64 -7.96 0.62
CA ALA A 217 -20.59 -6.85 1.56
C ALA A 217 -19.74 -7.20 2.80
N SER A 218 -19.84 -8.41 3.30
CA SER A 218 -19.03 -8.88 4.43
C SER A 218 -17.54 -8.92 4.07
N GLY A 219 -17.21 -9.43 2.87
CA GLY A 219 -15.85 -9.54 2.37
C GLY A 219 -15.17 -8.18 2.22
N TYR A 220 -15.76 -7.27 1.41
CA TYR A 220 -15.13 -5.96 1.21
C TYR A 220 -15.13 -5.10 2.47
N THR A 221 -16.15 -5.18 3.32
CA THR A 221 -16.16 -4.41 4.58
C THR A 221 -15.04 -4.83 5.50
N ALA A 222 -14.82 -6.13 5.68
CA ALA A 222 -13.73 -6.65 6.49
C ALA A 222 -12.37 -6.18 5.95
N ALA A 223 -12.13 -6.35 4.65
CA ALA A 223 -10.85 -5.99 4.04
C ALA A 223 -10.57 -4.48 4.05
N VAL A 224 -11.54 -3.64 3.66
CA VAL A 224 -11.42 -2.18 3.71
C VAL A 224 -11.12 -1.72 5.14
N THR A 225 -11.86 -2.25 6.13
CA THR A 225 -11.65 -1.90 7.53
C THR A 225 -10.26 -2.28 8.01
N CYS A 226 -9.78 -3.50 7.70
CA CYS A 226 -8.43 -3.95 8.06
C CYS A 226 -7.35 -3.04 7.45
N VAL A 227 -7.47 -2.67 6.17
CA VAL A 227 -6.51 -1.77 5.50
C VAL A 227 -6.49 -0.39 6.17
N PHE A 228 -7.65 0.18 6.49
CA PHE A 228 -7.70 1.50 7.13
C PHE A 228 -7.23 1.48 8.58
N ILE A 229 -7.46 0.40 9.33
CA ILE A 229 -6.88 0.20 10.67
C ILE A 229 -5.35 0.13 10.57
N ALA A 230 -4.82 -0.73 9.69
CA ALA A 230 -3.37 -0.86 9.49
C ALA A 230 -2.72 0.46 9.08
N TRP A 231 -3.35 1.21 8.16
CA TRP A 231 -2.90 2.55 7.77
C TRP A 231 -2.89 3.53 8.94
N SER A 232 -3.93 3.51 9.77
CA SER A 232 -4.07 4.42 10.92
C SER A 232 -3.02 4.14 11.99
N ILE A 233 -2.78 2.86 12.29
CA ILE A 233 -1.73 2.41 13.22
C ILE A 233 -0.35 2.78 12.67
N GLY A 234 -0.04 2.44 11.42
CA GLY A 234 1.23 2.78 10.78
C GLY A 234 1.50 4.28 10.76
N SER A 235 0.46 5.09 10.49
CA SER A 235 0.54 6.55 10.53
C SER A 235 0.75 7.11 11.94
N ALA A 236 0.22 6.44 12.96
CA ALA A 236 0.42 6.82 14.36
C ALA A 236 1.87 6.50 14.81
N ILE A 237 2.36 5.30 14.53
CA ILE A 237 3.73 4.84 14.82
C ILE A 237 4.75 5.75 14.14
N TYR A 238 4.56 6.03 12.83
CA TYR A 238 5.45 6.93 12.10
C TYR A 238 5.56 8.30 12.76
N ARG A 239 4.46 8.86 13.24
CA ARG A 239 4.44 10.15 13.94
C ARG A 239 5.15 10.11 15.29
N LEU A 240 5.03 9.01 16.03
CA LEU A 240 5.72 8.85 17.32
C LEU A 240 7.24 8.77 17.15
N ILE A 241 7.72 8.08 16.12
CA ILE A 241 9.15 7.88 15.86
C ILE A 241 9.81 9.15 15.30
N PHE A 242 9.14 9.81 14.33
CA PHE A 242 9.74 10.91 13.56
C PHE A 242 9.26 12.31 13.97
N ARG A 243 8.51 12.44 15.07
CA ARG A 243 8.09 13.71 15.64
C ARG A 243 9.12 14.21 16.66
N LYS A 244 10.37 14.40 16.17
CA LYS A 244 11.38 15.17 16.90
C LYS A 244 11.52 16.55 16.28
#